data_d731fe1c682c84547af6f4bf01c6d480
#
_entry.id   d731fe1c682c84547af6f4bf01c6d480
#
_cell.length_a   1.000
_cell.length_b   1.000
_cell.length_c   1.000
_cell.angle_alpha   90.00
_cell.angle_beta   90.00
_cell.angle_gamma   90.00
#
_symmetry.space_group_name_H-M   'P 1'
#
loop_
_entity.id
_entity.type
_entity.pdbx_description
1 polymer ?
#
loop_
_entity_poly.entity_id
_entity_poly.type
_entity_poly.pdbx_seq_one_letter_code
_entity_poly.pdbx_strand_id
1 'polypeptide(L)'
;TDLFTFAGSSTKTVYVTRVELSFTHAGGACVASECNLVKRSTAGSGGTSTTATSVPLDSNSSSATAGGLKAFTVNPTVGALVGIIKAGDILPQYSNGATNTNPSTPNIIIFDAVANQGPIVLRGTSEMIAINFNGTIPAGSTPKLSCTVFWREK
;
A
#
# COMPACT_ATOMS: atom_id res chain seq x y z
N THR A 1 -2.04 -10.44 -5.71
CA THR A 1 -3.18 -9.51 -5.61
C THR A 1 -2.71 -8.17 -5.12
N ASP A 2 -3.08 -7.06 -5.81
CA ASP A 2 -2.80 -5.70 -5.37
C ASP A 2 -3.96 -5.20 -4.49
N LEU A 3 -3.71 -4.95 -3.21
CA LEU A 3 -4.72 -4.39 -2.30
C LEU A 3 -4.71 -2.87 -2.28
N PHE A 4 -3.55 -2.27 -2.40
CA PHE A 4 -3.38 -0.84 -2.50
C PHE A 4 -2.55 -0.51 -3.72
N THR A 5 -2.92 0.56 -4.43
CA THR A 5 -2.12 1.11 -5.53
C THR A 5 -2.03 2.62 -5.43
N PHE A 6 -0.88 3.16 -5.79
CA PHE A 6 -0.66 4.60 -5.85
C PHE A 6 0.07 4.92 -7.16
N ALA A 7 -0.61 5.65 -8.04
CA ALA A 7 -0.14 5.99 -9.37
C ALA A 7 0.55 7.36 -9.40
N GLY A 8 1.41 7.56 -10.39
CA GLY A 8 2.03 8.85 -10.65
C GLY A 8 1.03 9.89 -11.21
N SER A 9 1.55 11.00 -11.69
CA SER A 9 0.78 12.14 -12.20
C SER A 9 0.98 12.29 -13.71
N SER A 10 -0.04 12.80 -14.42
CA SER A 10 0.06 13.12 -15.85
C SER A 10 0.89 14.38 -16.13
N THR A 11 1.09 15.24 -15.14
CA THR A 11 1.69 16.56 -15.31
C THR A 11 2.98 16.76 -14.52
N LYS A 12 3.22 15.94 -13.50
CA LYS A 12 4.36 16.09 -12.60
C LYS A 12 5.06 14.76 -12.36
N THR A 13 6.33 14.80 -12.00
CA THR A 13 7.03 13.62 -11.49
C THR A 13 6.73 13.46 -10.00
N VAL A 14 6.31 12.27 -9.61
CA VAL A 14 5.97 11.92 -8.24
C VAL A 14 7.14 11.19 -7.59
N TYR A 15 7.55 11.65 -6.43
CA TYR A 15 8.62 11.08 -5.61
C TYR A 15 8.03 10.53 -4.33
N VAL A 16 7.82 9.23 -4.26
CA VAL A 16 7.35 8.57 -3.04
C VAL A 16 8.49 8.50 -2.04
N THR A 17 8.29 9.10 -0.88
CA THR A 17 9.32 9.22 0.15
C THR A 17 9.17 8.21 1.26
N ARG A 18 7.94 7.78 1.56
CA ARG A 18 7.67 6.81 2.62
C ARG A 18 6.39 6.06 2.36
N VAL A 19 6.37 4.79 2.71
CA VAL A 19 5.18 3.93 2.68
C VAL A 19 5.08 3.19 3.99
N GLU A 20 3.93 3.28 4.63
CA GLU A 20 3.63 2.62 5.90
C GLU A 20 2.42 1.71 5.74
N LEU A 21 2.46 0.60 6.46
CA LEU A 21 1.34 -0.32 6.62
C LEU A 21 1.02 -0.51 8.09
N SER A 22 -0.25 -0.56 8.40
CA SER A 22 -0.72 -1.09 9.67
C SER A 22 -1.72 -2.21 9.42
N PHE A 23 -1.74 -3.15 10.33
CA PHE A 23 -2.57 -4.32 10.25
C PHE A 23 -3.31 -4.52 11.57
N THR A 24 -4.62 -4.72 11.49
CA THR A 24 -5.45 -5.08 12.64
C THR A 24 -6.18 -6.36 12.30
N HIS A 25 -6.18 -7.31 13.22
CA HIS A 25 -6.85 -8.59 13.05
C HIS A 25 -7.92 -8.76 14.13
N ALA A 26 -9.12 -9.11 13.72
CA ALA A 26 -10.25 -9.38 14.60
C ALA A 26 -10.63 -10.86 14.53
N GLY A 27 -10.12 -11.67 15.46
CA GLY A 27 -10.50 -13.07 15.67
C GLY A 27 -10.00 -14.07 14.62
N GLY A 28 -9.84 -15.33 14.99
CA GLY A 28 -9.43 -16.43 14.11
C GLY A 28 -7.93 -16.70 14.05
N ALA A 29 -7.53 -17.78 13.38
CA ALA A 29 -6.13 -18.14 13.19
C ALA A 29 -5.47 -17.16 12.21
N CYS A 30 -4.31 -16.64 12.59
CA CYS A 30 -3.50 -15.81 11.72
C CYS A 30 -2.54 -16.67 10.91
N VAL A 31 -2.53 -16.49 9.61
CA VAL A 31 -1.54 -17.09 8.72
C VAL A 31 -0.59 -15.97 8.28
N ALA A 32 0.70 -16.27 8.34
CA ALA A 32 1.70 -15.38 7.76
C ALA A 32 1.39 -15.18 6.27
N SER A 33 1.35 -13.93 5.84
CA SER A 33 1.11 -13.60 4.44
C SER A 33 2.26 -12.79 3.89
N GLU A 34 2.79 -13.23 2.76
CA GLU A 34 3.79 -12.47 2.03
C GLU A 34 3.18 -11.14 1.57
N CYS A 35 3.84 -10.05 1.91
CA CYS A 35 3.41 -8.69 1.57
C CYS A 35 4.58 -7.96 0.90
N ASN A 36 4.41 -7.65 -0.37
CA ASN A 36 5.44 -7.04 -1.19
C ASN A 36 5.06 -5.61 -1.58
N LEU A 37 6.00 -4.68 -1.43
CA LEU A 37 5.93 -3.41 -2.14
C LEU A 37 6.53 -3.60 -3.53
N VAL A 38 5.71 -3.45 -4.55
CA VAL A 38 6.12 -3.65 -5.96
C VAL A 38 5.99 -2.37 -6.77
N LYS A 39 6.81 -2.25 -7.83
CA LYS A 39 6.63 -1.24 -8.88
C LYS A 39 6.02 -1.89 -10.11
N ARG A 40 5.06 -1.19 -10.73
CA ARG A 40 4.42 -1.59 -11.98
C ARG A 40 4.59 -0.51 -13.03
N SER A 41 4.71 -0.91 -14.29
CA SER A 41 4.81 -0.01 -15.45
C SER A 41 3.47 0.28 -16.12
N THR A 42 2.43 -0.51 -15.80
CA THR A 42 1.07 -0.27 -16.29
C THR A 42 0.08 -0.34 -15.15
N ALA A 43 -0.99 0.43 -15.28
CA ALA A 43 -2.11 0.37 -14.35
C ALA A 43 -2.81 -1.00 -14.43
N GLY A 44 -3.27 -1.48 -13.29
CA GLY A 44 -4.22 -2.58 -13.24
C GLY A 44 -5.58 -2.17 -13.80
N SER A 45 -6.41 -3.14 -14.16
CA SER A 45 -7.76 -2.91 -14.69
C SER A 45 -8.81 -3.68 -13.89
N GLY A 46 -10.05 -3.18 -13.93
CA GLY A 46 -11.16 -3.79 -13.20
C GLY A 46 -11.00 -3.67 -11.67
N GLY A 47 -11.71 -4.53 -10.96
CA GLY A 47 -11.78 -4.45 -9.50
C GLY A 47 -12.71 -3.33 -9.00
N THR A 48 -12.92 -3.30 -7.70
CA THR A 48 -13.65 -2.23 -7.02
C THR A 48 -12.75 -1.59 -5.99
N SER A 49 -12.59 -0.27 -6.05
CA SER A 49 -11.72 0.46 -5.16
C SER A 49 -12.34 1.75 -4.66
N THR A 50 -11.89 2.19 -3.49
CA THR A 50 -12.05 3.55 -2.98
C THR A 50 -10.73 4.30 -3.12
N THR A 51 -10.81 5.58 -3.51
CA THR A 51 -9.61 6.44 -3.58
C THR A 51 -9.59 7.37 -2.38
N ALA A 52 -8.49 7.37 -1.66
CA ALA A 52 -8.29 8.30 -0.56
C ALA A 52 -8.00 9.71 -1.10
N THR A 53 -8.60 10.71 -0.46
CA THR A 53 -8.30 12.11 -0.77
C THR A 53 -6.90 12.45 -0.28
N SER A 54 -6.08 13.00 -1.18
CA SER A 54 -4.75 13.48 -0.85
C SER A 54 -4.82 14.79 -0.09
N VAL A 55 -4.06 14.90 1.00
CA VAL A 55 -4.01 16.11 1.82
C VAL A 55 -2.59 16.66 1.79
N PRO A 56 -2.39 17.93 1.37
CA PRO A 56 -1.09 18.57 1.47
C PRO A 56 -0.72 18.79 2.95
N LEU A 57 0.55 18.53 3.30
CA LEU A 57 1.06 18.78 4.65
C LEU A 57 1.25 20.28 4.94
N ASP A 58 1.45 21.07 3.89
CA ASP A 58 1.45 22.53 3.93
C ASP A 58 0.18 23.05 3.26
N SER A 59 -0.63 23.78 3.99
CA SER A 59 -1.90 24.34 3.52
C SER A 59 -1.75 25.34 2.35
N ASN A 60 -0.55 25.90 2.17
CA ASN A 60 -0.24 26.79 1.04
C ASN A 60 0.17 26.03 -0.23
N SER A 61 0.36 24.73 -0.14
CA SER A 61 0.68 23.91 -1.31
C SER A 61 -0.56 23.69 -2.17
N SER A 62 -0.36 23.66 -3.49
CA SER A 62 -1.43 23.30 -4.43
C SER A 62 -1.87 21.85 -4.21
N SER A 63 -3.11 21.55 -4.60
CA SER A 63 -3.63 20.19 -4.57
C SER A 63 -2.72 19.22 -5.35
N ALA A 64 -2.63 18.00 -4.84
CA ALA A 64 -1.85 16.96 -5.47
C ALA A 64 -2.43 16.59 -6.86
N THR A 65 -1.54 16.26 -7.79
CA THR A 65 -1.89 15.81 -9.14
C THR A 65 -1.71 14.30 -9.33
N ALA A 66 -1.08 13.61 -8.37
CA ALA A 66 -1.00 12.14 -8.33
C ALA A 66 -2.38 11.51 -8.19
N GLY A 67 -2.52 10.29 -8.69
CA GLY A 67 -3.80 9.59 -8.78
C GLY A 67 -4.47 9.18 -7.46
N GLY A 68 -3.89 9.56 -6.32
CA GLY A 68 -4.36 9.16 -4.99
C GLY A 68 -4.09 7.70 -4.67
N LEU A 69 -4.21 7.36 -3.38
CA LEU A 69 -4.08 5.98 -2.91
C LEU A 69 -5.42 5.27 -3.08
N LYS A 70 -5.44 4.20 -3.86
CA LYS A 70 -6.60 3.34 -4.05
C LYS A 70 -6.52 2.12 -3.13
N ALA A 71 -7.60 1.84 -2.43
CA ALA A 71 -7.80 0.62 -1.65
C ALA A 71 -8.83 -0.26 -2.36
N PHE A 72 -8.48 -1.50 -2.67
CA PHE A 72 -9.34 -2.43 -3.39
C PHE A 72 -10.13 -3.32 -2.45
N THR A 73 -11.44 -3.40 -2.67
CA THR A 73 -12.36 -4.37 -2.03
C THR A 73 -12.61 -5.58 -2.92
N VAL A 74 -12.46 -5.42 -4.24
CA VAL A 74 -12.44 -6.51 -5.22
C VAL A 74 -11.13 -6.39 -6.00
N ASN A 75 -10.41 -7.50 -6.10
CA ASN A 75 -9.09 -7.54 -6.71
C ASN A 75 -9.09 -7.07 -8.16
N PRO A 76 -8.19 -6.17 -8.57
CA PRO A 76 -7.99 -5.83 -9.96
C PRO A 76 -7.20 -6.92 -10.69
N THR A 77 -7.30 -6.94 -12.01
CA THR A 77 -6.26 -7.54 -12.84
C THR A 77 -5.01 -6.68 -12.73
N VAL A 78 -3.92 -7.27 -12.26
CA VAL A 78 -2.69 -6.51 -11.97
C VAL A 78 -1.99 -6.05 -13.25
N GLY A 79 -1.38 -4.88 -13.20
CA GLY A 79 -0.55 -4.36 -14.30
C GLY A 79 0.81 -5.05 -14.40
N ALA A 80 1.57 -4.73 -15.45
CA ALA A 80 2.88 -5.31 -15.70
C ALA A 80 3.88 -4.98 -14.58
N LEU A 81 4.52 -6.02 -14.02
CA LEU A 81 5.48 -5.90 -12.94
C LEU A 81 6.82 -5.37 -13.48
N VAL A 82 7.37 -4.34 -12.86
CA VAL A 82 8.76 -3.89 -13.06
C VAL A 82 9.68 -4.66 -12.11
N GLY A 83 9.29 -4.77 -10.84
CA GLY A 83 10.05 -5.49 -9.83
C GLY A 83 9.50 -5.30 -8.43
N ILE A 84 10.09 -6.06 -7.49
CA ILE A 84 9.80 -5.97 -6.06
C ILE A 84 10.79 -4.98 -5.46
N ILE A 85 10.26 -3.92 -4.84
CA ILE A 85 11.07 -2.90 -4.14
C ILE A 85 11.44 -3.43 -2.75
N LYS A 86 10.46 -4.02 -2.07
CA LYS A 86 10.60 -4.61 -0.74
C LYS A 86 9.74 -5.84 -0.64
N ALA A 87 10.35 -6.97 -0.29
CA ALA A 87 9.65 -8.17 0.11
C ALA A 87 9.60 -8.26 1.64
N GLY A 88 8.53 -8.81 2.17
CA GLY A 88 8.39 -9.04 3.59
C GLY A 88 7.15 -9.86 3.91
N ASP A 89 7.13 -10.42 5.10
CA ASP A 89 5.98 -11.11 5.65
C ASP A 89 5.28 -10.22 6.65
N ILE A 90 3.96 -10.14 6.55
CA ILE A 90 3.14 -9.60 7.64
C ILE A 90 2.75 -10.77 8.52
N LEU A 91 3.27 -10.76 9.75
CA LEU A 91 2.87 -11.68 10.80
C LEU A 91 1.84 -10.97 11.67
N PRO A 92 0.55 -11.27 11.51
CA PRO A 92 -0.45 -10.78 12.45
C PRO A 92 -0.16 -11.42 13.82
N GLN A 93 -0.06 -10.61 14.86
CA GLN A 93 0.05 -11.14 16.20
C GLN A 93 -1.24 -11.86 16.59
N TYR A 94 -1.12 -13.13 16.92
CA TYR A 94 -2.21 -13.96 17.41
C TYR A 94 -2.42 -13.70 18.90
N SER A 95 -3.64 -13.37 19.29
CA SER A 95 -4.07 -13.42 20.69
C SER A 95 -4.65 -14.79 20.99
N ASN A 96 -3.92 -15.62 21.69
CA ASN A 96 -4.36 -16.94 22.15
C ASN A 96 -5.22 -16.81 23.41
N GLY A 97 -6.44 -16.39 23.28
CA GLY A 97 -7.32 -16.29 24.42
C GLY A 97 -8.72 -15.77 24.08
N ALA A 98 -9.71 -16.27 24.79
CA ALA A 98 -11.14 -16.01 24.62
C ALA A 98 -11.57 -14.56 24.96
N THR A 99 -10.68 -13.66 25.18
CA THR A 99 -10.93 -12.23 25.39
C THR A 99 -10.31 -11.42 24.25
N ASN A 100 -11.18 -10.80 23.49
CA ASN A 100 -10.90 -9.96 22.31
C ASN A 100 -10.04 -8.73 22.64
N THR A 101 -8.79 -8.90 22.97
CA THR A 101 -7.82 -7.81 22.90
C THR A 101 -7.16 -7.90 21.53
N ASN A 102 -7.66 -7.12 20.59
CA ASN A 102 -7.07 -6.99 19.26
C ASN A 102 -5.66 -6.41 19.38
N PRO A 103 -4.58 -7.18 19.22
CA PRO A 103 -3.27 -6.57 19.09
C PRO A 103 -3.25 -5.84 17.75
N SER A 104 -3.24 -4.51 17.80
CA SER A 104 -2.90 -3.71 16.63
C SER A 104 -1.40 -3.84 16.42
N THR A 105 -0.98 -4.30 15.24
CA THR A 105 0.42 -4.12 14.86
C THR A 105 0.68 -2.62 14.66
N PRO A 106 1.75 -2.08 15.25
CA PRO A 106 2.12 -0.69 15.00
C PRO A 106 2.37 -0.49 13.50
N ASN A 107 2.29 0.76 13.05
CA ASN A 107 2.65 1.11 11.68
C ASN A 107 4.05 0.59 11.35
N ILE A 108 4.14 -0.26 10.34
CA ILE A 108 5.40 -0.77 9.85
C ILE A 108 5.81 0.10 8.67
N ILE A 109 6.98 0.71 8.77
CA ILE A 109 7.59 1.41 7.65
C ILE A 109 8.12 0.36 6.68
N ILE A 110 7.47 0.21 5.53
CA ILE A 110 7.90 -0.74 4.50
C ILE A 110 8.83 -0.10 3.48
N PHE A 111 8.82 1.22 3.37
CA PHE A 111 9.75 1.98 2.56
C PHE A 111 10.00 3.35 3.18
N ASP A 112 11.27 3.75 3.19
CA ASP A 112 11.70 5.09 3.59
C ASP A 112 12.83 5.54 2.66
N ALA A 113 12.67 6.70 2.02
CA ALA A 113 13.64 7.23 1.05
C ALA A 113 14.99 7.56 1.68
N VAL A 114 15.03 7.91 2.95
CA VAL A 114 16.29 8.21 3.67
C VAL A 114 17.08 6.91 3.86
N ALA A 115 16.42 5.86 4.34
CA ALA A 115 17.05 4.56 4.56
C ALA A 115 17.45 3.87 3.24
N ASN A 116 16.72 4.10 2.15
CA ASN A 116 16.97 3.47 0.85
C ASN A 116 17.74 4.36 -0.15
N GLN A 117 18.35 5.44 0.33
CA GLN A 117 19.19 6.36 -0.47
C GLN A 117 18.46 7.03 -1.65
N GLY A 118 17.16 7.13 -1.60
CA GLY A 118 16.37 7.86 -2.59
C GLY A 118 14.90 7.47 -2.64
N PRO A 119 14.06 8.32 -3.23
CA PRO A 119 12.63 8.09 -3.37
C PRO A 119 12.32 7.11 -4.51
N ILE A 120 11.14 6.47 -4.43
CA ILE A 120 10.60 5.79 -5.60
C ILE A 120 10.04 6.85 -6.54
N VAL A 121 10.49 6.83 -7.80
CA VAL A 121 10.07 7.80 -8.82
C VAL A 121 8.98 7.18 -9.69
N LEU A 122 7.85 7.90 -9.82
CA LEU A 122 6.74 7.54 -10.71
C LEU A 122 6.53 8.65 -11.74
N ARG A 123 6.55 8.27 -13.02
CA ARG A 123 6.34 9.17 -14.16
C ARG A 123 5.09 8.77 -14.93
N GLY A 124 4.24 9.75 -15.17
CA GLY A 124 2.96 9.51 -15.84
C GLY A 124 1.99 8.70 -14.97
N THR A 125 0.79 8.50 -15.46
CA THR A 125 -0.29 7.80 -14.74
C THR A 125 -0.20 6.27 -14.83
N SER A 126 0.66 5.75 -15.69
CA SER A 126 0.84 4.30 -15.87
C SER A 126 1.77 3.69 -14.83
N GLU A 127 2.82 4.44 -14.41
CA GLU A 127 3.71 3.96 -13.36
C GLU A 127 3.04 4.06 -12.00
N MET A 128 3.15 2.99 -11.23
CA MET A 128 2.58 2.93 -9.89
C MET A 128 3.40 2.05 -8.95
N ILE A 129 3.21 2.27 -7.68
CA ILE A 129 3.54 1.30 -6.64
C ILE A 129 2.27 0.57 -6.21
N ALA A 130 2.43 -0.67 -5.76
CA ALA A 130 1.35 -1.44 -5.19
C ALA A 130 1.81 -2.23 -3.97
N ILE A 131 0.90 -2.41 -3.03
CA ILE A 131 1.02 -3.40 -1.97
C ILE A 131 0.40 -4.68 -2.49
N ASN A 132 1.25 -5.66 -2.75
CA ASN A 132 0.88 -6.93 -3.34
C ASN A 132 1.00 -8.06 -2.33
N PHE A 133 -0.08 -8.82 -2.18
CA PHE A 133 -0.08 -10.07 -1.45
C PHE A 133 0.13 -11.21 -2.45
N ASN A 134 1.24 -11.90 -2.32
CA ASN A 134 1.56 -13.05 -3.15
C ASN A 134 0.79 -14.25 -2.62
N GLY A 135 -0.40 -14.47 -3.15
CA GLY A 135 -1.28 -15.55 -2.73
C GLY A 135 -2.62 -15.08 -2.16
N THR A 136 -3.21 -15.87 -1.32
CA THR A 136 -4.53 -15.66 -0.75
C THR A 136 -4.44 -14.81 0.51
N ILE A 137 -5.28 -13.80 0.64
CA ILE A 137 -5.49 -13.12 1.92
C ILE A 137 -5.94 -14.17 2.93
N PRO A 138 -5.42 -14.16 4.18
CA PRO A 138 -5.77 -15.15 5.17
C PRO A 138 -7.29 -15.34 5.31
N ALA A 139 -7.79 -16.54 5.04
CA ALA A 139 -9.18 -16.86 5.18
C ALA A 139 -9.54 -17.02 6.68
N GLY A 140 -10.77 -16.71 7.04
CA GLY A 140 -11.32 -16.96 8.39
C GLY A 140 -11.24 -15.80 9.36
N SER A 141 -10.73 -14.67 8.95
CA SER A 141 -10.67 -13.44 9.75
C SER A 141 -11.05 -12.23 8.90
N THR A 142 -11.45 -11.15 9.54
CA THR A 142 -11.66 -9.86 8.88
C THR A 142 -10.43 -8.97 9.12
N PRO A 143 -9.32 -9.17 8.37
CA PRO A 143 -8.16 -8.32 8.51
C PRO A 143 -8.52 -6.92 8.03
N LYS A 144 -8.13 -5.92 8.82
CA LYS A 144 -8.14 -4.53 8.38
C LYS A 144 -6.71 -4.10 8.12
N LEU A 145 -6.43 -3.70 6.89
CA LEU A 145 -5.17 -3.10 6.52
C LEU A 145 -5.37 -1.61 6.26
N SER A 146 -4.43 -0.82 6.73
CA SER A 146 -4.34 0.60 6.38
C SER A 146 -2.99 0.86 5.75
N CYS A 147 -2.99 1.66 4.69
CA CYS A 147 -1.77 2.05 3.99
C CYS A 147 -1.68 3.58 3.99
N THR A 148 -0.48 4.10 4.26
CA THR A 148 -0.19 5.53 4.15
C THR A 148 0.99 5.70 3.20
N VAL A 149 0.85 6.64 2.26
CA VAL A 149 1.90 6.98 1.30
C VAL A 149 2.23 8.46 1.45
N PHE A 150 3.52 8.76 1.64
CA PHE A 150 4.05 10.13 1.65
C PHE A 150 4.81 10.37 0.35
N TRP A 151 4.56 11.51 -0.30
CA TRP A 151 5.22 11.85 -1.56
C TRP A 151 5.37 13.35 -1.73
N ARG A 152 6.16 13.73 -2.70
CA ARG A 152 6.27 15.09 -3.22
C ARG A 152 6.15 15.09 -4.74
N GLU A 153 5.71 16.17 -5.31
CA GLU A 153 5.57 16.37 -6.75
C GLU A 153 6.51 17.50 -7.23
N LYS A 154 7.12 17.30 -8.39
CA LYS A 154 7.95 18.31 -9.07
C LYS A 154 7.58 18.39 -10.55
#